data_6e2abbc07859aac877c53780f6f51f31
#
_entry.id   6e2abbc07859aac877c53780f6f51f31
#
_cell.length_a   1.000
_cell.length_b   1.000
_cell.length_c   1.000
_cell.angle_alpha   90.00
_cell.angle_beta   90.00
_cell.angle_gamma   90.00
#
_symmetry.space_group_name_H-M   'P 1'
#
loop_
_entity.id
_entity.type
_entity.pdbx_description
1 polymer ?
#
loop_
_entity_poly.entity_id
_entity_poly.type
_entity_poly.pdbx_seq_one_letter_code
_entity_poly.pdbx_strand_id
1 'polypeptide(L)'
;MMKGHLVVMAAGTGGHVMPGLAVARELQARGWTVSWLGTTHGMENRLVPGHGIEMDAIAFSGMRGKGLLHTLTGGLRLLGAFWACLRILRRRSASAVLGMGGYVCFPGGVMAALLGKPLVLVNADAALLLSTRALLPVADRVAFGFDGAAARATKHAVVTGNPVRAEIEALPRPEARFAGRAGPLRLLVVGGSLGARVLNECLPQALALCPAAERPEVTHQTGEAHLAAVQAGYASAQVQAELLPFIDDMPRRLAECDLVVCRAGAVTVSELCAAGVASVLVPLVVSTTSHQRDNAEHMAAQGAAIHLPQAELSARRLADLLLGLTRPALLAMASRARAIALPNAAARVADQVEGLVTA
;
A
#
# COMPACT_ATOMS: atom_id res chain seq x y z
N MET A 1 21.36 26.36 1.57
CA MET A 1 21.67 25.96 0.19
C MET A 1 20.74 24.82 -0.21
N MET A 2 20.16 24.82 -1.42
CA MET A 2 19.37 23.69 -1.93
C MET A 2 20.31 22.50 -2.20
N LYS A 3 19.98 21.32 -1.64
CA LYS A 3 20.83 20.12 -1.77
C LYS A 3 20.71 19.42 -3.13
N GLY A 4 19.57 19.58 -3.81
CA GLY A 4 19.30 18.95 -5.11
C GLY A 4 17.82 19.00 -5.48
N HIS A 5 17.48 18.44 -6.66
CA HIS A 5 16.12 18.29 -7.15
C HIS A 5 15.79 16.81 -7.34
N LEU A 6 14.75 16.32 -6.65
CA LEU A 6 14.23 14.97 -6.80
C LEU A 6 13.03 14.97 -7.76
N VAL A 7 13.03 14.05 -8.72
CA VAL A 7 11.82 13.70 -9.47
C VAL A 7 11.25 12.39 -8.93
N VAL A 8 10.07 12.47 -8.32
CA VAL A 8 9.32 11.28 -7.85
C VAL A 8 8.44 10.77 -8.99
N MET A 9 8.58 9.52 -9.34
CA MET A 9 7.77 8.83 -10.34
C MET A 9 6.77 7.90 -9.65
N ALA A 10 5.49 8.27 -9.65
CA ALA A 10 4.44 7.38 -9.19
C ALA A 10 3.11 7.71 -9.86
N ALA A 11 2.38 6.68 -10.23
CA ALA A 11 1.10 6.81 -10.89
C ALA A 11 0.13 5.67 -10.53
N GLY A 12 -1.16 5.96 -10.63
CA GLY A 12 -2.24 5.00 -10.58
C GLY A 12 -2.95 4.97 -9.23
N THR A 13 -2.53 4.14 -8.30
CA THR A 13 -3.24 3.92 -7.02
C THR A 13 -2.62 4.69 -5.85
N GLY A 14 -3.42 4.91 -4.79
CA GLY A 14 -2.94 5.51 -3.54
C GLY A 14 -1.77 4.74 -2.91
N GLY A 15 -1.65 3.44 -3.18
CA GLY A 15 -0.54 2.61 -2.69
C GLY A 15 0.85 2.99 -3.22
N HIS A 16 0.94 3.70 -4.36
CA HIS A 16 2.19 4.26 -4.86
C HIS A 16 2.33 5.74 -4.51
N VAL A 17 1.21 6.48 -4.55
CA VAL A 17 1.21 7.94 -4.38
C VAL A 17 1.47 8.34 -2.93
N MET A 18 0.79 7.73 -1.96
CA MET A 18 0.92 8.12 -0.55
C MET A 18 2.33 7.88 0.03
N PRO A 19 2.97 6.70 -0.19
CA PRO A 19 4.35 6.50 0.20
C PRO A 19 5.33 7.46 -0.49
N GLY A 20 5.10 7.76 -1.77
CA GLY A 20 5.91 8.75 -2.51
C GLY A 20 5.80 10.15 -1.93
N LEU A 21 4.60 10.57 -1.51
CA LEU A 21 4.40 11.84 -0.82
C LEU A 21 5.12 11.90 0.54
N ALA A 22 5.15 10.79 1.28
CA ALA A 22 5.89 10.73 2.54
C ALA A 22 7.39 10.93 2.34
N VAL A 23 8.00 10.27 1.33
CA VAL A 23 9.43 10.47 1.00
C VAL A 23 9.68 11.88 0.45
N ALA A 24 8.76 12.41 -0.37
CA ALA A 24 8.88 13.76 -0.89
C ALA A 24 8.93 14.81 0.23
N ARG A 25 8.03 14.70 1.22
CA ARG A 25 8.01 15.59 2.40
C ARG A 25 9.29 15.47 3.24
N GLU A 26 9.78 14.26 3.44
CA GLU A 26 11.03 14.01 4.16
C GLU A 26 12.20 14.73 3.48
N LEU A 27 12.34 14.58 2.16
CA LEU A 27 13.43 15.26 1.42
C LEU A 27 13.24 16.78 1.36
N GLN A 28 12.00 17.27 1.26
CA GLN A 28 11.71 18.70 1.37
C GLN A 28 12.16 19.27 2.73
N ALA A 29 11.85 18.56 3.82
CA ALA A 29 12.32 18.94 5.17
C ALA A 29 13.86 18.95 5.29
N ARG A 30 14.54 18.14 4.49
CA ARG A 30 16.02 18.12 4.39
C ARG A 30 16.59 19.16 3.43
N GLY A 31 15.77 20.02 2.81
CA GLY A 31 16.19 21.11 1.93
C GLY A 31 16.29 20.74 0.44
N TRP A 32 15.67 19.64 0.01
CA TRP A 32 15.53 19.31 -1.40
C TRP A 32 14.33 19.99 -2.03
N THR A 33 14.41 20.29 -3.32
CA THR A 33 13.25 20.58 -4.13
C THR A 33 12.71 19.28 -4.74
N VAL A 34 11.38 19.17 -4.88
CA VAL A 34 10.74 17.96 -5.38
C VAL A 34 9.73 18.30 -6.47
N SER A 35 9.72 17.54 -7.54
CA SER A 35 8.63 17.50 -8.51
C SER A 35 8.15 16.08 -8.72
N TRP A 36 6.99 15.94 -9.34
CA TRP A 36 6.33 14.67 -9.53
C TRP A 36 6.11 14.36 -11.00
N LEU A 37 6.45 13.16 -11.42
CA LEU A 37 6.16 12.63 -12.74
C LEU A 37 5.04 11.59 -12.61
N GLY A 38 3.87 11.92 -13.17
CA GLY A 38 2.68 11.09 -13.15
C GLY A 38 2.06 10.90 -14.53
N THR A 39 0.82 10.42 -14.54
CA THR A 39 0.01 10.30 -15.76
C THR A 39 -1.06 11.39 -15.82
N THR A 40 -1.70 11.54 -16.99
CA THR A 40 -2.79 12.52 -17.18
C THR A 40 -4.09 12.16 -16.44
N HIS A 41 -4.24 10.92 -15.94
CA HIS A 41 -5.53 10.38 -15.42
C HIS A 41 -5.40 9.55 -14.14
N GLY A 42 -4.34 9.71 -13.34
CA GLY A 42 -4.17 8.96 -12.08
C GLY A 42 -4.66 9.72 -10.84
N MET A 43 -4.70 9.01 -9.69
CA MET A 43 -5.03 9.63 -8.39
C MET A 43 -4.01 10.70 -7.98
N GLU A 44 -2.79 10.60 -8.48
CA GLU A 44 -1.72 11.57 -8.29
C GLU A 44 -2.14 12.99 -8.67
N ASN A 45 -2.95 13.15 -9.73
CA ASN A 45 -3.43 14.46 -10.18
C ASN A 45 -4.28 15.20 -9.14
N ARG A 46 -4.96 14.45 -8.27
CA ARG A 46 -5.77 15.03 -7.18
C ARG A 46 -4.96 15.19 -5.90
N LEU A 47 -4.09 14.24 -5.60
CA LEU A 47 -3.40 14.18 -4.31
C LEU A 47 -2.15 15.05 -4.26
N VAL A 48 -1.30 15.00 -5.29
CA VAL A 48 0.03 15.63 -5.27
C VAL A 48 -0.02 17.15 -5.21
N PRO A 49 -0.86 17.86 -6.00
CA PRO A 49 -0.90 19.32 -5.96
C PRO A 49 -1.30 19.89 -4.59
N GLY A 50 -2.17 19.18 -3.84
CA GLY A 50 -2.56 19.56 -2.47
C GLY A 50 -1.39 19.58 -1.47
N HIS A 51 -0.22 19.04 -1.85
CA HIS A 51 1.00 19.07 -1.03
C HIS A 51 2.04 20.08 -1.52
N GLY A 52 1.69 20.99 -2.44
CA GLY A 52 2.60 22.00 -2.96
C GLY A 52 3.72 21.44 -3.83
N ILE A 53 3.53 20.23 -4.41
CA ILE A 53 4.51 19.59 -5.30
C ILE A 53 4.07 19.80 -6.74
N GLU A 54 4.97 20.36 -7.55
CA GLU A 54 4.72 20.55 -8.97
C GLU A 54 4.65 19.21 -9.72
N MET A 55 3.67 19.09 -10.61
CA MET A 55 3.40 17.86 -11.36
C MET A 55 3.69 18.01 -12.85
N ASP A 56 4.39 17.02 -13.37
CA ASP A 56 4.54 16.78 -14.80
C ASP A 56 3.80 15.49 -15.17
N ALA A 57 2.95 15.55 -16.18
CA ALA A 57 2.15 14.40 -16.60
C ALA A 57 2.54 13.91 -17.99
N ILE A 58 2.60 12.60 -18.18
CA ILE A 58 2.76 11.97 -19.49
C ILE A 58 1.49 11.19 -19.88
N ALA A 59 1.17 11.22 -21.16
CA ALA A 59 0.03 10.48 -21.72
C ALA A 59 0.42 9.00 -21.97
N PHE A 60 0.62 8.23 -20.88
CA PHE A 60 1.00 6.83 -20.94
C PHE A 60 0.23 5.98 -19.93
N SER A 61 -0.54 5.01 -20.42
CA SER A 61 -1.40 4.14 -19.60
C SER A 61 -0.94 2.66 -19.57
N GLY A 62 0.30 2.39 -19.98
CA GLY A 62 0.84 1.03 -20.10
C GLY A 62 0.45 0.34 -21.42
N MET A 63 1.02 -0.83 -21.66
CA MET A 63 0.88 -1.59 -22.91
C MET A 63 -0.08 -2.79 -22.78
N ARG A 64 -1.06 -2.76 -21.88
CA ARG A 64 -2.02 -3.86 -21.71
C ARG A 64 -3.16 -3.73 -22.73
N GLY A 65 -3.20 -4.62 -23.71
CA GLY A 65 -4.25 -4.76 -24.72
C GLY A 65 -3.97 -5.93 -25.65
N LYS A 66 -5.00 -6.48 -26.30
CA LYS A 66 -4.86 -7.62 -27.24
C LYS A 66 -5.01 -7.12 -28.68
N GLY A 67 -4.06 -7.49 -29.55
CA GLY A 67 -4.11 -7.24 -31.01
C GLY A 67 -2.87 -6.53 -31.57
N LEU A 68 -2.53 -6.85 -32.84
CA LEU A 68 -1.34 -6.29 -33.55
C LEU A 68 -1.37 -4.76 -33.67
N LEU A 69 -2.55 -4.18 -33.92
CA LEU A 69 -2.73 -2.73 -34.03
C LEU A 69 -2.47 -2.04 -32.68
N HIS A 70 -2.87 -2.68 -31.59
CA HIS A 70 -2.64 -2.17 -30.23
C HIS A 70 -1.16 -2.24 -29.84
N THR A 71 -0.43 -3.23 -30.32
CA THR A 71 1.01 -3.38 -30.08
C THR A 71 1.81 -2.30 -30.82
N LEU A 72 1.47 -1.98 -32.08
CA LEU A 72 2.12 -0.93 -32.86
C LEU A 72 1.86 0.47 -32.28
N THR A 73 0.60 0.79 -31.97
CA THR A 73 0.25 2.07 -31.32
C THR A 73 0.84 2.18 -29.91
N GLY A 74 0.94 1.06 -29.18
CA GLY A 74 1.60 0.98 -27.89
C GLY A 74 3.09 1.29 -27.95
N GLY A 75 3.79 0.80 -28.97
CA GLY A 75 5.20 1.10 -29.22
C GLY A 75 5.46 2.60 -29.48
N LEU A 76 4.67 3.22 -30.35
CA LEU A 76 4.77 4.66 -30.61
C LEU A 76 4.47 5.51 -29.35
N ARG A 77 3.46 5.14 -28.58
CA ARG A 77 3.15 5.79 -27.29
C ARG A 77 4.29 5.65 -26.29
N LEU A 78 4.94 4.48 -26.25
CA LEU A 78 6.10 4.25 -25.38
C LEU A 78 7.29 5.12 -25.80
N LEU A 79 7.59 5.24 -27.10
CA LEU A 79 8.63 6.15 -27.61
C LEU A 79 8.34 7.59 -27.23
N GLY A 80 7.08 8.04 -27.39
CA GLY A 80 6.63 9.35 -26.93
C GLY A 80 6.80 9.55 -25.42
N ALA A 81 6.52 8.52 -24.61
CA ALA A 81 6.72 8.55 -23.18
C ALA A 81 8.21 8.68 -22.80
N PHE A 82 9.12 7.96 -23.47
CA PHE A 82 10.55 8.11 -23.26
C PHE A 82 11.03 9.55 -23.56
N TRP A 83 10.61 10.10 -24.70
CA TRP A 83 10.99 11.47 -25.06
C TRP A 83 10.43 12.51 -24.08
N ALA A 84 9.17 12.36 -23.65
CA ALA A 84 8.56 13.21 -22.64
C ALA A 84 9.31 13.15 -21.31
N CYS A 85 9.63 11.93 -20.81
CA CYS A 85 10.42 11.75 -19.59
C CYS A 85 11.81 12.40 -19.70
N LEU A 86 12.51 12.19 -20.81
CA LEU A 86 13.82 12.81 -21.08
C LEU A 86 13.74 14.33 -20.96
N ARG A 87 12.74 14.93 -21.62
CA ARG A 87 12.52 16.39 -21.60
C ARG A 87 12.19 16.90 -20.21
N ILE A 88 11.35 16.18 -19.46
CA ILE A 88 10.96 16.55 -18.08
C ILE A 88 12.18 16.48 -17.15
N LEU A 89 12.93 15.38 -17.15
CA LEU A 89 14.10 15.21 -16.29
C LEU A 89 15.18 16.27 -16.55
N ARG A 90 15.40 16.64 -17.82
CA ARG A 90 16.32 17.74 -18.19
C ARG A 90 15.79 19.10 -17.75
N ARG A 91 14.52 19.41 -18.02
CA ARG A 91 13.90 20.69 -17.63
C ARG A 91 13.93 20.91 -16.11
N ARG A 92 13.67 19.83 -15.34
CA ARG A 92 13.69 19.85 -13.89
C ARG A 92 15.11 19.83 -13.31
N SER A 93 16.13 19.68 -14.14
CA SER A 93 17.53 19.54 -13.67
C SER A 93 17.65 18.49 -12.58
N ALA A 94 17.02 17.32 -12.78
CA ALA A 94 16.93 16.25 -11.80
C ALA A 94 18.33 15.88 -11.29
N SER A 95 18.54 15.90 -9.96
CA SER A 95 19.74 15.40 -9.28
C SER A 95 19.62 13.91 -8.99
N ALA A 96 18.41 13.42 -8.72
CA ALA A 96 18.07 12.02 -8.52
C ALA A 96 16.62 11.73 -8.95
N VAL A 97 16.31 10.46 -9.19
CA VAL A 97 14.98 9.99 -9.57
C VAL A 97 14.54 8.86 -8.63
N LEU A 98 13.31 8.95 -8.13
CA LEU A 98 12.70 7.96 -7.25
C LEU A 98 11.50 7.31 -7.93
N GLY A 99 11.55 6.01 -8.18
CA GLY A 99 10.44 5.23 -8.72
C GLY A 99 9.65 4.54 -7.62
N MET A 100 8.39 4.95 -7.42
CA MET A 100 7.49 4.38 -6.41
C MET A 100 6.53 3.33 -6.96
N GLY A 101 6.48 3.17 -8.28
CA GLY A 101 5.59 2.24 -8.98
C GLY A 101 4.65 2.92 -9.98
N GLY A 102 3.95 2.08 -10.73
CA GLY A 102 3.11 2.54 -11.83
C GLY A 102 3.83 2.59 -13.19
N TYR A 103 3.05 2.85 -14.24
CA TYR A 103 3.55 2.75 -15.62
C TYR A 103 4.62 3.78 -15.97
N VAL A 104 4.63 4.93 -15.31
CA VAL A 104 5.59 6.03 -15.55
C VAL A 104 7.02 5.65 -15.15
N CYS A 105 7.18 4.72 -14.21
CA CYS A 105 8.50 4.34 -13.71
C CYS A 105 9.38 3.72 -14.79
N PHE A 106 8.81 2.93 -15.71
CA PHE A 106 9.61 2.28 -16.74
C PHE A 106 10.26 3.29 -17.71
N PRO A 107 9.50 4.13 -18.44
CA PRO A 107 10.13 5.12 -19.33
C PRO A 107 10.97 6.15 -18.57
N GLY A 108 10.52 6.59 -17.39
CA GLY A 108 11.26 7.55 -16.59
C GLY A 108 12.57 6.99 -16.04
N GLY A 109 12.58 5.75 -15.54
CA GLY A 109 13.78 5.09 -15.02
C GLY A 109 14.83 4.83 -16.10
N VAL A 110 14.42 4.38 -17.29
CA VAL A 110 15.34 4.22 -18.43
C VAL A 110 15.95 5.58 -18.82
N MET A 111 15.15 6.64 -18.85
CA MET A 111 15.67 7.98 -19.18
C MET A 111 16.56 8.56 -18.08
N ALA A 112 16.28 8.27 -16.82
CA ALA A 112 17.17 8.63 -15.71
C ALA A 112 18.55 7.98 -15.88
N ALA A 113 18.60 6.69 -16.16
CA ALA A 113 19.84 5.96 -16.40
C ALA A 113 20.61 6.51 -17.61
N LEU A 114 19.92 6.78 -18.73
CA LEU A 114 20.55 7.38 -19.92
C LEU A 114 21.11 8.78 -19.68
N LEU A 115 20.55 9.52 -18.72
CA LEU A 115 21.04 10.82 -18.29
C LEU A 115 22.10 10.74 -17.19
N GLY A 116 22.52 9.54 -16.77
CA GLY A 116 23.44 9.35 -15.65
C GLY A 116 22.90 9.88 -14.32
N LYS A 117 21.55 9.85 -14.14
CA LYS A 117 20.93 10.30 -12.88
C LYS A 117 20.72 9.11 -11.96
N PRO A 118 21.13 9.22 -10.67
CA PRO A 118 20.87 8.19 -9.69
C PRO A 118 19.37 7.77 -9.66
N LEU A 119 19.13 6.47 -9.76
CA LEU A 119 17.80 5.88 -9.78
C LEU A 119 17.59 4.98 -8.56
N VAL A 120 16.72 5.42 -7.65
CA VAL A 120 16.22 4.61 -6.54
C VAL A 120 14.84 4.08 -6.89
N LEU A 121 14.61 2.78 -6.76
CA LEU A 121 13.31 2.15 -6.93
C LEU A 121 12.78 1.71 -5.56
N VAL A 122 11.49 1.89 -5.33
CA VAL A 122 10.79 1.32 -4.16
C VAL A 122 9.93 0.16 -4.62
N ASN A 123 10.18 -1.02 -4.07
CA ASN A 123 9.37 -2.21 -4.25
C ASN A 123 8.54 -2.44 -2.99
N ALA A 124 7.31 -1.96 -3.02
CA ALA A 124 6.44 -1.94 -1.85
C ALA A 124 5.94 -3.33 -1.44
N ASP A 125 5.74 -4.25 -2.39
CA ASP A 125 5.20 -5.59 -2.16
C ASP A 125 6.28 -6.60 -1.77
N ALA A 126 5.87 -7.72 -1.13
CA ALA A 126 6.77 -8.82 -0.77
C ALA A 126 7.37 -9.51 -2.01
N ALA A 127 6.64 -9.55 -3.12
CA ALA A 127 7.12 -10.01 -4.42
C ALA A 127 7.66 -8.85 -5.26
N LEU A 128 8.54 -9.16 -6.22
CA LEU A 128 9.13 -8.17 -7.11
C LEU A 128 8.10 -7.69 -8.15
N LEU A 129 7.81 -6.38 -8.15
CA LEU A 129 6.92 -5.75 -9.12
C LEU A 129 7.49 -5.81 -10.53
N LEU A 130 6.64 -5.94 -11.55
CA LEU A 130 7.07 -6.00 -12.95
C LEU A 130 7.85 -4.75 -13.39
N SER A 131 7.42 -3.57 -12.97
CA SER A 131 8.12 -2.31 -13.28
C SER A 131 9.50 -2.27 -12.63
N THR A 132 9.62 -2.70 -11.37
CA THR A 132 10.90 -2.81 -10.67
C THR A 132 11.80 -3.83 -11.36
N ARG A 133 11.26 -5.02 -11.67
CA ARG A 133 12.00 -6.10 -12.35
C ARG A 133 12.61 -5.63 -13.69
N ALA A 134 11.84 -4.87 -14.48
CA ALA A 134 12.29 -4.34 -15.76
C ALA A 134 13.43 -3.30 -15.63
N LEU A 135 13.52 -2.62 -14.48
CA LEU A 135 14.51 -1.58 -14.22
C LEU A 135 15.71 -2.04 -13.38
N LEU A 136 15.72 -3.29 -12.87
CA LEU A 136 16.85 -3.82 -12.08
C LEU A 136 18.22 -3.61 -12.74
N PRO A 137 18.37 -3.77 -14.07
CA PRO A 137 19.68 -3.61 -14.72
C PRO A 137 20.25 -2.18 -14.64
N VAL A 138 19.39 -1.18 -14.41
CA VAL A 138 19.75 0.24 -14.45
C VAL A 138 19.49 0.98 -13.13
N ALA A 139 18.97 0.29 -12.12
CA ALA A 139 18.71 0.88 -10.81
C ALA A 139 19.98 0.87 -9.94
N ASP A 140 20.30 2.00 -9.33
CA ASP A 140 21.42 2.12 -8.40
C ASP A 140 21.09 1.54 -7.01
N ARG A 141 19.81 1.65 -6.60
CA ARG A 141 19.28 1.06 -5.35
C ARG A 141 17.85 0.58 -5.55
N VAL A 142 17.51 -0.50 -4.86
CA VAL A 142 16.13 -1.00 -4.75
C VAL A 142 15.76 -1.08 -3.28
N ALA A 143 14.89 -0.18 -2.84
CA ALA A 143 14.36 -0.13 -1.48
C ALA A 143 13.16 -1.08 -1.37
N PHE A 144 13.24 -2.06 -0.49
CA PHE A 144 12.18 -3.05 -0.28
C PHE A 144 11.34 -2.74 0.96
N GLY A 145 10.01 -2.86 0.79
CA GLY A 145 9.05 -2.70 1.88
C GLY A 145 9.07 -3.85 2.89
N PHE A 146 9.55 -5.04 2.47
CA PHE A 146 9.59 -6.24 3.30
C PHE A 146 10.95 -6.94 3.19
N ASP A 147 11.44 -7.50 4.32
CA ASP A 147 12.59 -8.41 4.33
C ASP A 147 12.12 -9.81 3.90
N GLY A 148 12.16 -10.05 2.61
CA GLY A 148 11.71 -11.29 1.99
C GLY A 148 12.68 -11.84 0.96
N ALA A 149 12.30 -12.98 0.33
CA ALA A 149 13.12 -13.64 -0.68
C ALA A 149 13.46 -12.71 -1.87
N ALA A 150 12.53 -11.82 -2.27
CA ALA A 150 12.76 -10.89 -3.37
C ALA A 150 13.88 -9.87 -3.04
N ALA A 151 13.92 -9.35 -1.81
CA ALA A 151 14.97 -8.45 -1.37
C ALA A 151 16.33 -9.15 -1.34
N ARG A 152 16.38 -10.34 -0.75
CA ARG A 152 17.63 -11.13 -0.62
C ARG A 152 18.21 -11.57 -1.97
N ALA A 153 17.36 -11.77 -2.97
CA ALA A 153 17.79 -12.17 -4.33
C ALA A 153 18.14 -10.98 -5.24
N THR A 154 17.90 -9.74 -4.80
CA THR A 154 18.10 -8.55 -5.63
C THR A 154 19.43 -7.88 -5.30
N LYS A 155 20.24 -7.64 -6.35
CA LYS A 155 21.46 -6.85 -6.22
C LYS A 155 21.12 -5.38 -5.87
N HIS A 156 21.95 -4.76 -5.03
CA HIS A 156 21.73 -3.39 -4.52
C HIS A 156 20.41 -3.19 -3.75
N ALA A 157 19.84 -4.27 -3.22
CA ALA A 157 18.65 -4.20 -2.35
C ALA A 157 18.99 -3.60 -0.99
N VAL A 158 18.07 -2.78 -0.49
CA VAL A 158 18.07 -2.28 0.89
C VAL A 158 16.68 -2.43 1.45
N VAL A 159 16.55 -3.04 2.62
CA VAL A 159 15.25 -3.18 3.29
C VAL A 159 14.98 -1.91 4.08
N THR A 160 14.10 -1.05 3.55
CA THR A 160 13.74 0.24 4.15
C THR A 160 12.42 0.20 4.92
N GLY A 161 11.56 -0.75 4.61
CA GLY A 161 10.15 -0.70 4.95
C GLY A 161 9.36 0.15 3.94
N ASN A 162 8.04 0.11 4.06
CA ASN A 162 7.15 0.99 3.31
C ASN A 162 6.84 2.24 4.13
N PRO A 163 6.93 3.44 3.54
CA PRO A 163 6.51 4.67 4.21
C PRO A 163 5.03 4.60 4.59
N VAL A 164 4.74 4.77 5.86
CA VAL A 164 3.40 4.83 6.43
C VAL A 164 3.17 6.20 7.08
N ARG A 165 1.92 6.47 7.45
CA ARG A 165 1.56 7.73 8.11
C ARG A 165 2.19 7.81 9.50
N ALA A 166 2.78 8.96 9.84
CA ALA A 166 3.47 9.16 11.11
C ALA A 166 2.55 8.94 12.34
N GLU A 167 1.27 9.30 12.20
CA GLU A 167 0.25 9.11 13.23
C GLU A 167 0.01 7.62 13.54
N ILE A 168 0.20 6.73 12.56
CA ILE A 168 0.09 5.28 12.74
C ILE A 168 1.36 4.72 13.40
N GLU A 169 2.54 5.19 12.99
CA GLU A 169 3.81 4.79 13.65
C GLU A 169 3.84 5.19 15.12
N ALA A 170 3.24 6.33 15.47
CA ALA A 170 3.17 6.88 16.82
C ALA A 170 2.16 6.17 17.73
N LEU A 171 1.35 5.25 17.23
CA LEU A 171 0.36 4.54 18.06
C LEU A 171 1.01 3.78 19.21
N PRO A 172 0.37 3.75 20.38
CA PRO A 172 0.85 2.98 21.53
C PRO A 172 1.02 1.50 21.17
N ARG A 173 1.93 0.83 21.87
CA ARG A 173 2.18 -0.60 21.67
C ARG A 173 0.91 -1.43 21.93
N PRO A 174 0.77 -2.62 21.28
CA PRO A 174 -0.39 -3.49 21.45
C PRO A 174 -0.71 -3.79 22.90
N GLU A 175 0.29 -4.06 23.73
CA GLU A 175 0.14 -4.39 25.14
C GLU A 175 -0.59 -3.28 25.91
N ALA A 176 -0.22 -2.02 25.65
CA ALA A 176 -0.89 -0.87 26.29
C ALA A 176 -2.31 -0.68 25.78
N ARG A 177 -2.57 -0.94 24.51
CA ARG A 177 -3.90 -0.79 23.90
C ARG A 177 -4.89 -1.88 24.31
N PHE A 178 -4.42 -3.09 24.55
CA PHE A 178 -5.24 -4.21 25.01
C PHE A 178 -5.45 -4.22 26.54
N ALA A 179 -4.65 -3.47 27.29
CA ALA A 179 -4.76 -3.41 28.75
C ALA A 179 -6.17 -2.95 29.19
N GLY A 180 -6.82 -3.74 30.03
CA GLY A 180 -8.16 -3.44 30.57
C GLY A 180 -9.31 -3.55 29.56
N ARG A 181 -9.09 -4.01 28.31
CA ARG A 181 -10.18 -4.22 27.37
C ARG A 181 -11.08 -5.38 27.79
N ALA A 182 -12.38 -5.10 27.85
CA ALA A 182 -13.45 -6.05 28.17
C ALA A 182 -14.61 -5.92 27.16
N GLY A 183 -15.63 -6.75 27.29
CA GLY A 183 -16.81 -6.75 26.39
C GLY A 183 -16.56 -7.43 25.06
N PRO A 184 -17.40 -7.20 24.03
CA PRO A 184 -17.25 -7.76 22.69
C PRO A 184 -15.93 -7.37 22.03
N LEU A 185 -15.44 -8.20 21.09
CA LEU A 185 -14.31 -7.82 20.25
C LEU A 185 -14.70 -6.66 19.33
N ARG A 186 -13.77 -5.75 19.05
CA ARG A 186 -13.95 -4.63 18.14
C ARG A 186 -13.34 -4.99 16.79
N LEU A 187 -14.20 -5.21 15.81
CA LEU A 187 -13.82 -5.61 14.47
C LEU A 187 -13.85 -4.40 13.52
N LEU A 188 -12.73 -4.12 12.91
CA LEU A 188 -12.63 -3.14 11.83
C LEU A 188 -12.52 -3.87 10.48
N VAL A 189 -13.37 -3.50 9.52
CA VAL A 189 -13.36 -4.09 8.17
C VAL A 189 -12.98 -3.03 7.16
N VAL A 190 -11.91 -3.30 6.38
CA VAL A 190 -11.36 -2.33 5.42
C VAL A 190 -11.19 -2.96 4.05
N GLY A 191 -12.01 -2.52 3.09
CA GLY A 191 -11.96 -2.98 1.70
C GLY A 191 -10.95 -2.24 0.82
N GLY A 192 -10.35 -1.15 1.32
CA GLY A 192 -9.61 -0.17 0.53
C GLY A 192 -10.50 0.95 0.00
N SER A 193 -9.94 1.97 -0.68
CA SER A 193 -10.65 3.21 -1.08
C SER A 193 -11.94 2.97 -1.88
N LEU A 194 -12.03 1.88 -2.62
CA LEU A 194 -13.21 1.50 -3.40
C LEU A 194 -14.11 0.47 -2.71
N GLY A 195 -13.75 0.02 -1.51
CA GLY A 195 -14.38 -1.10 -0.85
C GLY A 195 -13.95 -2.45 -1.44
N ALA A 196 -14.41 -3.55 -0.82
CA ALA A 196 -14.15 -4.91 -1.27
C ALA A 196 -15.45 -5.69 -1.34
N ARG A 197 -15.99 -5.87 -2.55
CA ARG A 197 -17.28 -6.50 -2.78
C ARG A 197 -17.44 -7.83 -2.01
N VAL A 198 -16.44 -8.71 -2.06
CA VAL A 198 -16.51 -10.00 -1.36
C VAL A 198 -16.58 -9.88 0.15
N LEU A 199 -15.94 -8.87 0.75
CA LEU A 199 -16.08 -8.58 2.18
C LEU A 199 -17.45 -7.99 2.48
N ASN A 200 -17.91 -7.03 1.66
CA ASN A 200 -19.20 -6.39 1.78
C ASN A 200 -20.37 -7.40 1.76
N GLU A 201 -20.27 -8.43 0.91
CA GLU A 201 -21.28 -9.48 0.79
C GLU A 201 -21.17 -10.54 1.90
N CYS A 202 -19.95 -10.90 2.31
CA CYS A 202 -19.71 -12.01 3.23
C CYS A 202 -19.93 -11.61 4.71
N LEU A 203 -19.50 -10.42 5.11
CA LEU A 203 -19.49 -10.00 6.53
C LEU A 203 -20.87 -10.03 7.20
N PRO A 204 -21.94 -9.44 6.62
CA PRO A 204 -23.26 -9.47 7.26
C PRO A 204 -23.75 -10.89 7.54
N GLN A 205 -23.53 -11.79 6.56
CA GLN A 205 -23.94 -13.20 6.65
C GLN A 205 -23.10 -13.97 7.70
N ALA A 206 -21.79 -13.71 7.75
CA ALA A 206 -20.90 -14.32 8.73
C ALA A 206 -21.29 -13.92 10.16
N LEU A 207 -21.56 -12.63 10.38
CA LEU A 207 -21.96 -12.10 11.68
C LEU A 207 -23.35 -12.60 12.10
N ALA A 208 -24.27 -12.86 11.17
CA ALA A 208 -25.55 -13.46 11.48
C ALA A 208 -25.41 -14.90 12.04
N LEU A 209 -24.37 -15.63 11.63
CA LEU A 209 -24.05 -16.96 12.14
C LEU A 209 -23.42 -16.94 13.54
N CYS A 210 -22.93 -15.80 14.00
CA CYS A 210 -22.38 -15.66 15.34
C CYS A 210 -23.51 -15.47 16.36
N PRO A 211 -23.51 -16.19 17.51
CA PRO A 211 -24.44 -15.92 18.61
C PRO A 211 -24.40 -14.43 19.00
N ALA A 212 -25.54 -13.83 19.30
CA ALA A 212 -25.64 -12.39 19.56
C ALA A 212 -24.72 -11.94 20.71
N ALA A 213 -24.53 -12.79 21.74
CA ALA A 213 -23.67 -12.50 22.88
C ALA A 213 -22.16 -12.56 22.57
N GLU A 214 -21.77 -13.25 21.48
CA GLU A 214 -20.36 -13.44 21.08
C GLU A 214 -20.01 -12.59 19.84
N ARG A 215 -21.01 -11.86 19.30
CA ARG A 215 -20.84 -11.05 18.08
C ARG A 215 -19.95 -9.86 18.37
N PRO A 216 -18.91 -9.60 17.52
CA PRO A 216 -18.09 -8.41 17.67
C PRO A 216 -18.86 -7.12 17.37
N GLU A 217 -18.43 -6.01 17.96
CA GLU A 217 -18.79 -4.67 17.53
C GLU A 217 -18.06 -4.35 16.22
N VAL A 218 -18.78 -3.91 15.18
CA VAL A 218 -18.24 -3.81 13.83
C VAL A 218 -18.25 -2.37 13.32
N THR A 219 -17.11 -1.90 12.86
CA THR A 219 -16.99 -0.76 11.94
C THR A 219 -16.58 -1.29 10.57
N HIS A 220 -17.38 -1.00 9.52
CA HIS A 220 -17.14 -1.52 8.18
C HIS A 220 -17.04 -0.38 7.16
N GLN A 221 -15.87 -0.25 6.54
CA GLN A 221 -15.64 0.66 5.42
C GLN A 221 -16.02 -0.04 4.12
N THR A 222 -17.11 0.43 3.51
CA THR A 222 -17.81 -0.23 2.41
C THR A 222 -17.34 0.20 1.02
N GLY A 223 -16.77 1.41 0.90
CA GLY A 223 -16.66 2.16 -0.36
C GLY A 223 -17.96 2.90 -0.70
N GLU A 224 -17.84 4.11 -1.23
CA GLU A 224 -18.97 5.00 -1.55
C GLU A 224 -20.05 4.31 -2.39
N ALA A 225 -19.63 3.66 -3.47
CA ALA A 225 -20.54 3.01 -4.43
C ALA A 225 -21.32 1.82 -3.84
N HIS A 226 -20.89 1.28 -2.70
CA HIS A 226 -21.46 0.05 -2.13
C HIS A 226 -22.26 0.29 -0.85
N LEU A 227 -22.22 1.48 -0.28
CA LEU A 227 -22.80 1.76 1.04
C LEU A 227 -24.26 1.32 1.16
N ALA A 228 -25.12 1.71 0.24
CA ALA A 228 -26.54 1.38 0.28
C ALA A 228 -26.82 -0.13 0.21
N ALA A 229 -26.09 -0.84 -0.64
CA ALA A 229 -26.23 -2.29 -0.77
C ALA A 229 -25.75 -3.02 0.50
N VAL A 230 -24.68 -2.54 1.13
CA VAL A 230 -24.15 -3.10 2.38
C VAL A 230 -25.10 -2.83 3.54
N GLN A 231 -25.69 -1.63 3.62
CA GLN A 231 -26.73 -1.30 4.60
C GLN A 231 -27.91 -2.27 4.51
N ALA A 232 -28.41 -2.53 3.30
CA ALA A 232 -29.47 -3.50 3.09
C ALA A 232 -29.06 -4.93 3.50
N GLY A 233 -27.81 -5.33 3.24
CA GLY A 233 -27.25 -6.61 3.65
C GLY A 233 -27.22 -6.79 5.17
N TYR A 234 -26.76 -5.80 5.92
CA TYR A 234 -26.75 -5.82 7.39
C TYR A 234 -28.15 -5.81 7.97
N ALA A 235 -29.07 -5.02 7.41
CA ALA A 235 -30.47 -5.00 7.83
C ALA A 235 -31.14 -6.36 7.62
N SER A 236 -30.97 -6.98 6.45
CA SER A 236 -31.48 -8.32 6.15
C SER A 236 -30.92 -9.40 7.05
N ALA A 237 -29.65 -9.28 7.45
CA ALA A 237 -28.96 -10.18 8.36
C ALA A 237 -29.33 -9.93 9.84
N GLN A 238 -30.07 -8.89 10.15
CA GLN A 238 -30.39 -8.44 11.52
C GLN A 238 -29.14 -8.24 12.39
N VAL A 239 -28.10 -7.64 11.80
CA VAL A 239 -26.83 -7.35 12.45
C VAL A 239 -26.60 -5.84 12.45
N GLN A 240 -26.18 -5.31 13.61
CA GLN A 240 -25.80 -3.91 13.72
C GLN A 240 -24.30 -3.72 13.41
N ALA A 241 -23.98 -2.64 12.69
CA ALA A 241 -22.61 -2.24 12.40
C ALA A 241 -22.57 -0.73 12.12
N GLU A 242 -21.44 -0.09 12.43
CA GLU A 242 -21.13 1.24 11.95
C GLU A 242 -20.63 1.12 10.49
N LEU A 243 -21.40 1.66 9.54
CA LEU A 243 -21.09 1.59 8.12
C LEU A 243 -20.60 2.95 7.61
N LEU A 244 -19.38 2.96 7.07
CA LEU A 244 -18.72 4.15 6.58
C LEU A 244 -18.34 3.98 5.10
N PRO A 245 -18.61 4.95 4.23
CA PRO A 245 -18.15 4.89 2.85
C PRO A 245 -16.62 4.97 2.78
N PHE A 246 -16.03 5.77 3.65
CA PHE A 246 -14.59 5.98 3.77
C PHE A 246 -14.21 6.24 5.24
N ILE A 247 -12.96 5.97 5.63
CA ILE A 247 -12.43 6.21 6.97
C ILE A 247 -11.34 7.28 6.88
N ASP A 248 -11.61 8.47 7.42
CA ASP A 248 -10.65 9.58 7.49
C ASP A 248 -9.73 9.45 8.71
N ASP A 249 -10.23 8.91 9.81
CA ASP A 249 -9.59 8.77 11.11
C ASP A 249 -8.95 7.37 11.32
N MET A 250 -8.37 6.78 10.27
CA MET A 250 -7.81 5.44 10.31
C MET A 250 -6.83 5.20 11.48
N PRO A 251 -5.94 6.14 11.87
CA PRO A 251 -5.08 5.94 13.03
C PRO A 251 -5.88 5.66 14.32
N ARG A 252 -6.97 6.41 14.56
CA ARG A 252 -7.86 6.18 15.71
C ARG A 252 -8.54 4.82 15.64
N ARG A 253 -9.08 4.46 14.47
CA ARG A 253 -9.75 3.16 14.26
C ARG A 253 -8.79 1.98 14.49
N LEU A 254 -7.54 2.09 14.01
CA LEU A 254 -6.51 1.08 14.27
C LEU A 254 -6.10 1.01 15.75
N ALA A 255 -6.13 2.14 16.47
CA ALA A 255 -5.85 2.16 17.89
C ALA A 255 -6.96 1.47 18.71
N GLU A 256 -8.22 1.61 18.29
CA GLU A 256 -9.41 1.16 19.02
C GLU A 256 -9.81 -0.28 18.71
N CYS A 257 -9.51 -0.82 17.53
CA CYS A 257 -9.90 -2.17 17.14
C CYS A 257 -9.07 -3.27 17.84
N ASP A 258 -9.65 -4.46 17.95
CA ASP A 258 -8.97 -5.68 18.37
C ASP A 258 -8.49 -6.50 17.17
N LEU A 259 -9.23 -6.44 16.06
CA LEU A 259 -8.99 -7.20 14.84
C LEU A 259 -9.34 -6.37 13.60
N VAL A 260 -8.54 -6.50 12.55
CA VAL A 260 -8.86 -5.97 11.21
C VAL A 260 -9.11 -7.11 10.25
N VAL A 261 -10.20 -7.06 9.48
CA VAL A 261 -10.42 -7.90 8.29
C VAL A 261 -10.27 -7.02 7.06
N CYS A 262 -9.29 -7.29 6.20
CA CYS A 262 -9.00 -6.40 5.07
C CYS A 262 -8.35 -7.10 3.87
N ARG A 263 -8.16 -6.32 2.80
CA ARG A 263 -7.27 -6.69 1.69
C ARG A 263 -5.81 -6.59 2.12
N ALA A 264 -4.92 -7.29 1.40
CA ALA A 264 -3.49 -7.37 1.70
C ALA A 264 -2.62 -6.48 0.79
N GLY A 265 -3.05 -5.25 0.53
CA GLY A 265 -2.22 -4.27 -0.17
C GLY A 265 -0.99 -3.90 0.68
N ALA A 266 0.16 -3.69 0.03
CA ALA A 266 1.44 -3.46 0.71
C ALA A 266 1.40 -2.35 1.77
N VAL A 267 0.79 -1.20 1.45
CA VAL A 267 0.65 -0.08 2.39
C VAL A 267 -0.23 -0.46 3.57
N THR A 268 -1.38 -1.12 3.32
CA THR A 268 -2.27 -1.58 4.40
C THR A 268 -1.55 -2.53 5.34
N VAL A 269 -0.84 -3.51 4.80
CA VAL A 269 -0.05 -4.47 5.60
C VAL A 269 1.02 -3.75 6.41
N SER A 270 1.73 -2.79 5.80
CA SER A 270 2.74 -2.00 6.51
C SER A 270 2.14 -1.12 7.60
N GLU A 271 0.96 -0.55 7.40
CA GLU A 271 0.22 0.20 8.44
C GLU A 271 -0.23 -0.72 9.58
N LEU A 272 -0.68 -1.95 9.28
CA LEU A 272 -1.02 -2.95 10.31
C LEU A 272 0.20 -3.35 11.14
N CYS A 273 1.36 -3.53 10.50
CA CYS A 273 2.62 -3.76 11.20
C CYS A 273 3.01 -2.55 12.06
N ALA A 274 3.01 -1.35 11.50
CA ALA A 274 3.37 -0.13 12.21
C ALA A 274 2.44 0.16 13.39
N ALA A 275 1.14 -0.08 13.24
CA ALA A 275 0.17 0.01 14.32
C ALA A 275 0.30 -1.15 15.32
N GLY A 276 0.81 -2.30 14.92
CA GLY A 276 0.75 -3.53 15.70
C GLY A 276 -0.70 -3.97 15.88
N VAL A 277 -1.40 -4.33 14.80
CA VAL A 277 -2.80 -4.75 14.83
C VAL A 277 -2.94 -6.16 14.28
N ALA A 278 -3.67 -7.00 14.98
CA ALA A 278 -4.03 -8.34 14.52
C ALA A 278 -4.93 -8.26 13.29
N SER A 279 -4.71 -9.13 12.31
CA SER A 279 -5.48 -9.05 11.07
C SER A 279 -5.79 -10.40 10.44
N VAL A 280 -6.93 -10.45 9.74
CA VAL A 280 -7.29 -11.47 8.76
C VAL A 280 -7.17 -10.83 7.38
N LEU A 281 -6.21 -11.31 6.62
CA LEU A 281 -5.89 -10.80 5.30
C LEU A 281 -6.59 -11.63 4.23
N VAL A 282 -7.49 -11.01 3.48
CA VAL A 282 -8.22 -11.60 2.35
C VAL A 282 -7.66 -10.99 1.06
N PRO A 283 -6.61 -11.57 0.48
CA PRO A 283 -5.95 -10.97 -0.68
C PRO A 283 -6.86 -10.95 -1.91
N LEU A 284 -6.79 -9.85 -2.66
CA LEU A 284 -7.35 -9.79 -4.00
C LEU A 284 -6.44 -10.56 -4.96
N VAL A 285 -6.96 -11.61 -5.54
CA VAL A 285 -6.27 -12.38 -6.58
C VAL A 285 -6.92 -12.05 -7.92
N VAL A 286 -6.14 -11.42 -8.80
CA VAL A 286 -6.51 -11.21 -10.20
C VAL A 286 -5.54 -11.98 -11.07
N SER A 287 -5.99 -12.41 -12.25
CA SER A 287 -5.24 -13.29 -13.17
C SER A 287 -3.83 -12.79 -13.54
N THR A 288 -3.54 -11.52 -13.30
CA THR A 288 -2.29 -10.88 -13.70
C THR A 288 -1.34 -10.52 -12.58
N THR A 289 -1.78 -10.61 -11.29
CA THR A 289 -0.93 -10.21 -10.15
C THR A 289 -1.28 -11.02 -8.89
N SER A 290 -0.26 -11.53 -8.21
CA SER A 290 -0.37 -12.26 -6.93
C SER A 290 0.10 -11.42 -5.72
N HIS A 291 0.48 -10.15 -5.92
CA HIS A 291 1.17 -9.35 -4.91
C HIS A 291 0.49 -9.33 -3.55
N GLN A 292 -0.84 -9.20 -3.51
CA GLN A 292 -1.55 -9.22 -2.23
C GLN A 292 -1.49 -10.58 -1.54
N ARG A 293 -1.50 -11.68 -2.30
CA ARG A 293 -1.32 -13.02 -1.75
C ARG A 293 0.07 -13.15 -1.12
N ASP A 294 1.10 -12.72 -1.84
CA ASP A 294 2.48 -12.81 -1.38
C ASP A 294 2.70 -11.97 -0.10
N ASN A 295 2.04 -10.80 0.00
CA ASN A 295 2.03 -9.99 1.21
C ASN A 295 1.32 -10.69 2.39
N ALA A 296 0.15 -11.32 2.13
CA ALA A 296 -0.60 -12.04 3.15
C ALA A 296 0.16 -13.27 3.66
N GLU A 297 0.78 -14.03 2.76
CA GLU A 297 1.62 -15.19 3.08
C GLU A 297 2.85 -14.79 3.89
N HIS A 298 3.51 -13.68 3.52
CA HIS A 298 4.64 -13.13 4.29
C HIS A 298 4.24 -12.83 5.74
N MET A 299 3.11 -12.15 5.95
CA MET A 299 2.60 -11.84 7.29
C MET A 299 2.21 -13.09 8.07
N ALA A 300 1.53 -14.04 7.42
CA ALA A 300 1.09 -15.28 8.05
C ALA A 300 2.28 -16.16 8.48
N ALA A 301 3.33 -16.24 7.65
CA ALA A 301 4.56 -16.96 7.98
C ALA A 301 5.27 -16.42 9.23
N GLN A 302 5.08 -15.14 9.55
CA GLN A 302 5.59 -14.50 10.78
C GLN A 302 4.61 -14.63 11.97
N GLY A 303 3.43 -15.25 11.77
CA GLY A 303 2.36 -15.29 12.76
C GLY A 303 1.78 -13.91 13.09
N ALA A 304 1.96 -12.93 12.21
CA ALA A 304 1.55 -11.55 12.35
C ALA A 304 0.17 -11.27 11.75
N ALA A 305 -0.40 -12.23 11.02
CA ALA A 305 -1.74 -12.19 10.45
C ALA A 305 -2.26 -13.60 10.18
N ILE A 306 -3.56 -13.71 9.94
CA ILE A 306 -4.19 -14.90 9.34
C ILE A 306 -4.38 -14.63 7.86
N HIS A 307 -3.82 -15.48 7.00
CA HIS A 307 -4.10 -15.48 5.57
C HIS A 307 -5.38 -16.29 5.29
N LEU A 308 -6.40 -15.65 4.79
CA LEU A 308 -7.64 -16.29 4.34
C LEU A 308 -7.77 -16.07 2.82
N PRO A 309 -7.43 -17.08 1.99
CA PRO A 309 -7.60 -16.97 0.55
C PRO A 309 -9.04 -16.62 0.15
N GLN A 310 -9.23 -15.71 -0.81
CA GLN A 310 -10.57 -15.31 -1.24
C GLN A 310 -11.43 -16.50 -1.70
N ALA A 311 -10.82 -17.54 -2.27
CA ALA A 311 -11.54 -18.77 -2.70
C ALA A 311 -12.10 -19.57 -1.52
N GLU A 312 -11.53 -19.42 -0.32
CA GLU A 312 -11.97 -20.07 0.91
C GLU A 312 -12.91 -19.20 1.73
N LEU A 313 -13.08 -17.93 1.35
CA LEU A 313 -13.94 -16.99 2.06
C LEU A 313 -15.40 -17.40 1.90
N SER A 314 -16.03 -17.78 2.99
CA SER A 314 -17.46 -17.99 3.10
C SER A 314 -17.98 -17.45 4.42
N ALA A 315 -19.28 -17.20 4.51
CA ALA A 315 -19.90 -16.72 5.75
C ALA A 315 -19.59 -17.65 6.92
N ARG A 316 -19.70 -18.97 6.72
CA ARG A 316 -19.42 -19.98 7.75
C ARG A 316 -17.95 -19.95 8.17
N ARG A 317 -17.01 -19.99 7.19
CA ARG A 317 -15.58 -19.99 7.48
C ARG A 317 -15.14 -18.74 8.26
N LEU A 318 -15.68 -17.57 7.88
CA LEU A 318 -15.38 -16.33 8.55
C LEU A 318 -16.00 -16.29 9.97
N ALA A 319 -17.24 -16.75 10.14
CA ALA A 319 -17.89 -16.85 11.45
C ALA A 319 -17.10 -17.76 12.40
N ASP A 320 -16.73 -18.97 11.96
CA ASP A 320 -15.96 -19.93 12.77
C ASP A 320 -14.60 -19.34 13.17
N LEU A 321 -13.96 -18.61 12.26
CA LEU A 321 -12.71 -17.93 12.53
C LEU A 321 -12.89 -16.83 13.58
N LEU A 322 -13.91 -15.97 13.45
CA LEU A 322 -14.17 -14.87 14.40
C LEU A 322 -14.49 -15.40 15.80
N LEU A 323 -15.28 -16.45 15.91
CA LEU A 323 -15.64 -17.10 17.17
C LEU A 323 -14.45 -17.79 17.86
N GLY A 324 -13.48 -18.30 17.07
CA GLY A 324 -12.28 -18.94 17.58
C GLY A 324 -11.20 -17.96 18.09
N LEU A 325 -11.33 -16.66 17.85
CA LEU A 325 -10.32 -15.68 18.22
C LEU A 325 -10.57 -15.12 19.63
N THR A 326 -9.51 -15.10 20.44
CA THR A 326 -9.52 -14.53 21.77
C THR A 326 -8.60 -13.31 21.86
N ARG A 327 -8.85 -12.37 22.80
CA ARG A 327 -7.96 -11.22 22.99
C ARG A 327 -6.49 -11.58 23.25
N PRO A 328 -6.17 -12.62 24.05
CA PRO A 328 -4.76 -13.05 24.19
C PRO A 328 -4.13 -13.48 22.86
N ALA A 329 -4.85 -14.23 22.02
CA ALA A 329 -4.36 -14.64 20.69
C ALA A 329 -4.19 -13.44 19.75
N LEU A 330 -5.13 -12.50 19.77
CA LEU A 330 -5.06 -11.25 18.99
C LEU A 330 -3.90 -10.37 19.46
N LEU A 331 -3.67 -10.24 20.77
CA LEU A 331 -2.53 -9.51 21.31
C LEU A 331 -1.21 -10.13 20.87
N ALA A 332 -1.07 -11.46 20.94
CA ALA A 332 0.13 -12.15 20.48
C ALA A 332 0.40 -11.91 18.98
N MET A 333 -0.64 -11.93 18.14
CA MET A 333 -0.55 -11.63 16.72
C MET A 333 -0.18 -10.16 16.47
N ALA A 334 -0.81 -9.23 17.18
CA ALA A 334 -0.55 -7.79 17.10
C ALA A 334 0.90 -7.45 17.50
N SER A 335 1.41 -8.08 18.56
CA SER A 335 2.80 -7.90 19.01
C SER A 335 3.81 -8.43 17.97
N ARG A 336 3.51 -9.56 17.31
CA ARG A 336 4.34 -10.05 16.19
C ARG A 336 4.28 -9.11 14.99
N ALA A 337 3.10 -8.58 14.65
CA ALA A 337 2.97 -7.57 13.59
C ALA A 337 3.83 -6.34 13.90
N ARG A 338 3.78 -5.84 15.14
CA ARG A 338 4.61 -4.69 15.57
C ARG A 338 6.10 -5.01 15.54
N ALA A 339 6.50 -6.23 15.87
CA ALA A 339 7.92 -6.65 15.90
C ALA A 339 8.58 -6.67 14.52
N ILE A 340 7.81 -6.94 13.46
CA ILE A 340 8.31 -6.93 12.07
C ILE A 340 8.13 -5.58 11.38
N ALA A 341 7.58 -4.57 12.07
CA ALA A 341 7.47 -3.22 11.52
C ALA A 341 8.84 -2.60 11.28
N LEU A 342 8.96 -1.88 10.18
CA LEU A 342 10.16 -1.14 9.80
C LEU A 342 9.88 0.37 9.89
N PRO A 343 10.04 0.99 11.06
CA PRO A 343 9.70 2.40 11.28
C PRO A 343 10.65 3.34 10.51
N ASN A 344 10.23 4.60 10.35
CA ASN A 344 11.00 5.64 9.66
C ASN A 344 11.35 5.28 8.21
N ALA A 345 10.50 4.54 7.52
CA ALA A 345 10.77 4.08 6.17
C ALA A 345 10.98 5.24 5.17
N ALA A 346 10.22 6.33 5.32
CA ALA A 346 10.40 7.52 4.48
C ALA A 346 11.82 8.11 4.60
N ALA A 347 12.32 8.24 5.82
CA ALA A 347 13.67 8.72 6.09
C ALA A 347 14.74 7.76 5.52
N ARG A 348 14.56 6.44 5.71
CA ARG A 348 15.49 5.44 5.16
C ARG A 348 15.56 5.48 3.63
N VAL A 349 14.41 5.67 2.94
CA VAL A 349 14.40 5.84 1.48
C VAL A 349 15.08 7.15 1.08
N ALA A 350 14.84 8.23 1.83
CA ALA A 350 15.52 9.52 1.61
C ALA A 350 17.05 9.39 1.77
N ASP A 351 17.52 8.63 2.76
CA ASP A 351 18.94 8.34 2.96
C ASP A 351 19.57 7.65 1.74
N GLN A 352 18.83 6.73 1.08
CA GLN A 352 19.31 6.08 -0.13
C GLN A 352 19.44 7.06 -1.30
N VAL A 353 18.52 8.02 -1.41
CA VAL A 353 18.59 9.08 -2.43
C VAL A 353 19.78 10.01 -2.18
N GLU A 354 19.94 10.51 -0.95
CA GLU A 354 21.04 11.42 -0.58
C GLU A 354 22.41 10.75 -0.73
N GLY A 355 22.54 9.50 -0.30
CA GLY A 355 23.78 8.74 -0.37
C GLY A 355 24.31 8.52 -1.79
N LEU A 356 23.45 8.51 -2.81
CA LEU A 356 23.85 8.38 -4.22
C LEU A 356 24.21 9.72 -4.88
N VAL A 357 23.75 10.85 -4.34
CA VAL A 357 24.05 12.17 -4.92
C VAL A 357 25.31 12.78 -4.31
N THR A 358 25.65 12.39 -3.08
CA THR A 358 26.84 12.87 -2.38
C THR A 358 28.08 12.00 -2.61
N ALA A 359 27.92 10.82 -3.19
CA ALA A 359 29.00 9.91 -3.58
C ALA A 359 29.53 10.21 -4.98
#